data_151daf73937f38a9ba9915848a030a35
#
_entry.id   151daf73937f38a9ba9915848a030a35
#
_cell.length_a   1.000
_cell.length_b   1.000
_cell.length_c   1.000
_cell.angle_alpha   90.00
_cell.angle_beta   90.00
_cell.angle_gamma   90.00
#
_symmetry.space_group_name_H-M   'P 1'
#
loop_
_entity.id
_entity.type
_entity.pdbx_description
1 polymer ?
#
loop_
_entity_poly.entity_id
_entity_poly.type
_entity_poly.pdbx_seq_one_letter_code
_entity_poly.pdbx_strand_id
1 'polypeptide(L)'
;MSQFKSRFGIDIDGTVTTPDTLIPHINKQYNTNIVLDDVIEYDFLSAFPHPVDRKEFAKWFKENEGYMYSVSHIAKDAKKILDQWQHQYELIYISARDTSVFPITQKWFEENQVPFHHIDLIGSHDKLEAAKKHQVEVFFEDKHDNAVLLAEELKIPVILFDTPYNRKAVPNTVVRVNNWLEANKWIKQHF
;
A
#
# COMPACT_ATOMS: atom_id res chain seq x y z
N MET A 1 6.23 10.77 -27.27
CA MET A 1 6.58 9.44 -26.73
C MET A 1 6.81 9.61 -25.23
N SER A 2 6.35 8.67 -24.40
CA SER A 2 6.60 8.74 -22.95
C SER A 2 8.10 8.71 -22.69
N GLN A 3 8.56 9.54 -21.74
CA GLN A 3 9.95 9.54 -21.27
C GLN A 3 10.28 8.24 -20.52
N PHE A 4 9.27 7.57 -19.98
CA PHE A 4 9.38 6.36 -19.16
C PHE A 4 9.08 5.10 -19.96
N LYS A 5 9.70 3.98 -19.55
CA LYS A 5 9.50 2.65 -20.13
C LYS A 5 8.10 2.13 -19.85
N SER A 6 7.64 2.27 -18.61
CA SER A 6 6.34 1.78 -18.14
C SER A 6 5.83 2.59 -16.96
N ARG A 7 4.51 2.44 -16.66
CA ARG A 7 3.80 3.11 -15.58
C ARG A 7 3.50 2.13 -14.45
N PHE A 8 4.03 2.43 -13.27
CA PHE A 8 3.89 1.61 -12.07
C PHE A 8 2.86 2.23 -11.14
N GLY A 9 1.75 1.50 -10.89
CA GLY A 9 0.80 1.81 -9.84
C GLY A 9 1.30 1.24 -8.51
N ILE A 10 1.36 2.02 -7.47
CA ILE A 10 1.96 1.63 -6.19
C ILE A 10 1.02 2.03 -5.06
N ASP A 11 0.60 1.06 -4.24
CA ASP A 11 -0.08 1.38 -2.99
C ASP A 11 0.90 1.98 -1.98
N ILE A 12 0.38 2.68 -0.98
CA ILE A 12 1.20 3.33 0.05
C ILE A 12 1.26 2.47 1.31
N ASP A 13 0.10 2.20 1.94
CA ASP A 13 0.02 1.58 3.26
C ASP A 13 0.21 0.06 3.19
N GLY A 14 1.21 -0.47 3.91
CA GLY A 14 1.57 -1.89 3.82
C GLY A 14 2.42 -2.26 2.62
N THR A 15 2.67 -1.32 1.71
CA THR A 15 3.48 -1.49 0.49
C THR A 15 4.74 -0.63 0.56
N VAL A 16 4.62 0.70 0.44
CA VAL A 16 5.75 1.63 0.62
C VAL A 16 6.05 1.84 2.09
N THR A 17 5.01 1.93 2.92
CA THR A 17 5.14 1.90 4.38
C THR A 17 5.07 0.46 4.90
N THR A 18 5.56 0.25 6.12
CA THR A 18 5.47 -1.08 6.75
C THR A 18 4.02 -1.44 7.07
N PRO A 19 3.62 -2.73 6.97
CA PRO A 19 2.23 -3.16 7.21
C PRO A 19 1.78 -3.04 8.67
N ASP A 20 2.71 -2.88 9.61
CA ASP A 20 2.45 -2.70 11.03
C ASP A 20 2.33 -1.23 11.46
N THR A 21 2.37 -0.28 10.52
CA THR A 21 2.36 1.18 10.79
C THR A 21 1.29 1.61 11.79
N LEU A 22 0.07 1.05 11.70
CA LEU A 22 -1.07 1.44 12.54
C LEU A 22 -1.07 0.75 13.91
N ILE A 23 -0.43 -0.40 14.03
CA ILE A 23 -0.50 -1.28 15.22
C ILE A 23 -0.06 -0.59 16.51
N PRO A 24 1.08 0.15 16.57
CA PRO A 24 1.50 0.84 17.80
C PRO A 24 0.46 1.86 18.29
N HIS A 25 -0.21 2.55 17.37
CA HIS A 25 -1.23 3.55 17.67
C HIS A 25 -2.52 2.90 18.20
N ILE A 26 -2.94 1.79 17.57
CA ILE A 26 -4.08 0.97 18.00
C ILE A 26 -3.81 0.42 19.41
N ASN A 27 -2.64 -0.18 19.63
CA ASN A 27 -2.26 -0.73 20.93
C ASN A 27 -2.28 0.32 22.04
N LYS A 28 -1.77 1.51 21.75
CA LYS A 28 -1.78 2.63 22.70
C LYS A 28 -3.20 3.09 23.03
N GLN A 29 -4.07 3.21 22.02
CA GLN A 29 -5.44 3.70 22.18
C GLN A 29 -6.31 2.72 22.95
N TYR A 30 -6.19 1.44 22.64
CA TYR A 30 -7.10 0.39 23.14
C TYR A 30 -6.48 -0.48 24.24
N ASN A 31 -5.26 -0.13 24.70
CA ASN A 31 -4.50 -0.91 25.69
C ASN A 31 -4.37 -2.38 25.32
N THR A 32 -3.97 -2.65 24.09
CA THR A 32 -3.76 -4.00 23.55
C THR A 32 -2.27 -4.25 23.25
N ASN A 33 -1.92 -5.48 22.92
CA ASN A 33 -0.58 -5.91 22.53
C ASN A 33 -0.61 -6.68 21.20
N ILE A 34 -1.44 -6.21 20.26
CA ILE A 34 -1.57 -6.80 18.93
C ILE A 34 -0.20 -6.70 18.22
N VAL A 35 0.19 -7.76 17.54
CA VAL A 35 1.32 -7.78 16.61
C VAL A 35 0.82 -8.07 15.21
N LEU A 36 1.65 -7.85 14.17
CA LEU A 36 1.22 -8.04 12.79
C LEU A 36 0.71 -9.46 12.51
N ASP A 37 1.32 -10.47 13.13
CA ASP A 37 0.92 -11.88 12.96
C ASP A 37 -0.48 -12.21 13.51
N ASP A 38 -1.03 -11.37 14.39
CA ASP A 38 -2.42 -11.51 14.88
C ASP A 38 -3.44 -10.99 13.86
N VAL A 39 -3.00 -10.15 12.91
CA VAL A 39 -3.86 -9.54 11.88
C VAL A 39 -3.97 -10.50 10.69
N ILE A 40 -4.81 -11.51 10.81
CA ILE A 40 -5.03 -12.54 9.79
C ILE A 40 -6.08 -12.17 8.74
N GLU A 41 -6.80 -11.08 8.96
CA GLU A 41 -7.75 -10.47 8.04
C GLU A 41 -7.42 -9.00 7.84
N TYR A 42 -7.77 -8.42 6.70
CA TYR A 42 -7.50 -7.00 6.40
C TYR A 42 -8.21 -6.05 7.38
N ASP A 43 -9.29 -6.50 8.01
CA ASP A 43 -9.99 -5.77 9.08
C ASP A 43 -9.25 -5.93 10.42
N PHE A 44 -8.54 -4.89 10.86
CA PHE A 44 -7.82 -4.88 12.14
C PHE A 44 -8.70 -5.22 13.36
N LEU A 45 -10.01 -4.97 13.29
CA LEU A 45 -10.91 -5.29 14.40
C LEU A 45 -10.98 -6.79 14.70
N SER A 46 -10.67 -7.64 13.73
CA SER A 46 -10.61 -9.10 13.93
C SER A 46 -9.47 -9.54 14.85
N ALA A 47 -8.42 -8.73 14.99
CA ALA A 47 -7.26 -9.01 15.85
C ALA A 47 -7.45 -8.58 17.33
N PHE A 48 -8.54 -7.87 17.65
CA PHE A 48 -8.77 -7.42 19.01
C PHE A 48 -9.14 -8.60 19.93
N PRO A 49 -8.58 -8.64 21.16
CA PRO A 49 -8.91 -9.70 22.14
C PRO A 49 -10.30 -9.55 22.74
N HIS A 50 -10.97 -8.41 22.50
CA HIS A 50 -12.32 -8.10 22.99
C HIS A 50 -13.06 -7.27 21.93
N PRO A 51 -14.41 -7.28 21.94
CA PRO A 51 -15.20 -6.50 20.98
C PRO A 51 -14.90 -5.00 21.08
N VAL A 52 -14.75 -4.36 19.94
CA VAL A 52 -14.58 -2.90 19.79
C VAL A 52 -15.72 -2.37 18.93
N ASP A 53 -16.33 -1.25 19.33
CA ASP A 53 -17.36 -0.60 18.53
C ASP A 53 -16.75 -0.04 17.24
N ARG A 54 -17.28 -0.49 16.10
CA ARG A 54 -16.78 -0.09 14.77
C ARG A 54 -16.92 1.41 14.51
N LYS A 55 -17.96 2.04 15.03
CA LYS A 55 -18.18 3.49 14.81
C LYS A 55 -17.21 4.32 15.63
N GLU A 56 -16.97 3.91 16.87
CA GLU A 56 -15.97 4.55 17.73
C GLU A 56 -14.57 4.37 17.16
N PHE A 57 -14.21 3.18 16.70
CA PHE A 57 -12.93 2.93 16.02
C PHE A 57 -12.77 3.79 14.77
N ALA A 58 -13.78 3.83 13.89
CA ALA A 58 -13.73 4.61 12.67
C ALA A 58 -13.60 6.12 12.95
N LYS A 59 -14.29 6.62 13.98
CA LYS A 59 -14.17 8.01 14.42
C LYS A 59 -12.76 8.31 14.92
N TRP A 60 -12.26 7.49 15.85
CA TRP A 60 -10.88 7.63 16.36
C TRP A 60 -9.86 7.56 15.24
N PHE A 61 -9.99 6.60 14.33
CA PHE A 61 -9.09 6.46 13.19
C PHE A 61 -9.08 7.73 12.35
N LYS A 62 -10.25 8.24 11.97
CA LYS A 62 -10.39 9.46 11.15
C LYS A 62 -9.78 10.69 11.83
N GLU A 63 -9.89 10.80 13.15
CA GLU A 63 -9.32 11.91 13.92
C GLU A 63 -7.78 11.82 14.03
N ASN A 64 -7.19 10.63 13.88
CA ASN A 64 -5.77 10.38 14.10
C ASN A 64 -5.00 9.95 12.85
N GLU A 65 -5.66 9.60 11.74
CA GLU A 65 -5.04 9.05 10.54
C GLU A 65 -3.91 9.95 10.00
N GLY A 66 -4.12 11.25 9.99
CA GLY A 66 -3.11 12.20 9.51
C GLY A 66 -1.80 12.11 10.31
N TYR A 67 -1.91 12.05 11.65
CA TYR A 67 -0.72 11.85 12.48
C TYR A 67 -0.08 10.48 12.24
N MET A 68 -0.88 9.41 12.23
CA MET A 68 -0.37 8.05 12.01
C MET A 68 0.38 7.93 10.68
N TYR A 69 -0.17 8.52 9.61
CA TYR A 69 0.51 8.54 8.30
C TYR A 69 1.79 9.36 8.29
N SER A 70 1.82 10.49 9.04
CA SER A 70 3.00 11.35 9.07
C SER A 70 4.22 10.71 9.74
N VAL A 71 4.00 9.71 10.61
CA VAL A 71 5.06 9.00 11.35
C VAL A 71 5.28 7.56 10.83
N SER A 72 4.69 7.20 9.70
CA SER A 72 4.83 5.88 9.09
C SER A 72 6.28 5.57 8.72
N HIS A 73 6.71 4.34 8.96
CA HIS A 73 8.03 3.88 8.57
C HIS A 73 8.03 3.35 7.13
N ILE A 74 9.10 3.66 6.39
CA ILE A 74 9.32 3.12 5.04
C ILE A 74 9.62 1.63 5.16
N ALA A 75 9.00 0.82 4.31
CA ALA A 75 9.30 -0.60 4.19
C ALA A 75 10.78 -0.81 3.79
N LYS A 76 11.39 -1.85 4.35
CA LYS A 76 12.80 -2.15 4.11
C LYS A 76 13.10 -2.25 2.61
N ASP A 77 14.18 -1.59 2.19
CA ASP A 77 14.66 -1.53 0.79
C ASP A 77 13.73 -0.77 -0.20
N ALA A 78 12.50 -0.38 0.18
CA ALA A 78 11.55 0.32 -0.69
C ALA A 78 12.18 1.57 -1.31
N LYS A 79 12.62 2.51 -0.46
CA LYS A 79 13.22 3.77 -0.94
C LYS A 79 14.37 3.54 -1.91
N LYS A 80 15.30 2.65 -1.55
CA LYS A 80 16.47 2.33 -2.39
C LYS A 80 16.08 1.86 -3.80
N ILE A 81 15.03 1.05 -3.90
CA ILE A 81 14.54 0.51 -5.16
C ILE A 81 13.78 1.58 -5.94
N LEU A 82 12.92 2.33 -5.28
CA LEU A 82 12.17 3.43 -5.88
C LEU A 82 13.11 4.54 -6.41
N ASP A 83 14.20 4.85 -5.71
CA ASP A 83 15.24 5.76 -6.19
C ASP A 83 15.87 5.29 -7.52
N GLN A 84 16.02 3.99 -7.72
CA GLN A 84 16.51 3.43 -9.00
C GLN A 84 15.43 3.48 -10.08
N TRP A 85 14.18 3.19 -9.72
CA TRP A 85 13.08 3.09 -10.67
C TRP A 85 12.61 4.43 -11.21
N GLN A 86 12.65 5.52 -10.44
CA GLN A 86 12.17 6.85 -10.85
C GLN A 86 12.77 7.37 -12.17
N HIS A 87 13.94 6.88 -12.56
CA HIS A 87 14.60 7.30 -13.79
C HIS A 87 14.17 6.49 -15.03
N GLN A 88 13.47 5.38 -14.83
CA GLN A 88 13.09 4.46 -15.89
C GLN A 88 11.58 4.27 -15.97
N TYR A 89 10.89 4.33 -14.85
CA TYR A 89 9.45 4.06 -14.72
C TYR A 89 8.73 5.28 -14.12
N GLU A 90 7.51 5.52 -14.59
CA GLU A 90 6.63 6.53 -14.00
C GLU A 90 5.99 5.95 -12.73
N LEU A 91 6.33 6.52 -11.57
CA LEU A 91 5.86 6.05 -10.26
C LEU A 91 4.57 6.80 -9.88
N ILE A 92 3.46 6.08 -9.84
CA ILE A 92 2.12 6.60 -9.61
C ILE A 92 1.57 5.95 -8.35
N TYR A 93 1.50 6.72 -7.27
CA TYR A 93 0.96 6.21 -6.01
C TYR A 93 -0.55 6.34 -6.01
N ILE A 94 -1.26 5.23 -5.84
CA ILE A 94 -2.73 5.17 -5.80
C ILE A 94 -3.13 4.55 -4.46
N SER A 95 -3.65 5.37 -3.55
CA SER A 95 -3.95 4.95 -2.18
C SER A 95 -5.41 5.18 -1.81
N ALA A 96 -5.94 4.29 -0.95
CA ALA A 96 -7.27 4.40 -0.36
C ALA A 96 -7.40 5.52 0.68
N ARG A 97 -6.32 6.19 1.05
CA ARG A 97 -6.34 7.34 1.96
C ARG A 97 -7.34 8.39 1.49
N ASP A 98 -7.99 9.04 2.44
CA ASP A 98 -8.90 10.17 2.16
C ASP A 98 -8.14 11.36 1.57
N THR A 99 -8.77 12.08 0.63
CA THR A 99 -8.17 13.25 -0.02
C THR A 99 -7.81 14.37 0.97
N SER A 100 -8.47 14.45 2.12
CA SER A 100 -8.18 15.44 3.16
C SER A 100 -6.78 15.31 3.76
N VAL A 101 -6.18 14.11 3.70
CA VAL A 101 -4.80 13.87 4.18
C VAL A 101 -3.74 14.01 3.08
N PHE A 102 -4.11 14.54 1.90
CA PHE A 102 -3.15 14.75 0.80
C PHE A 102 -1.94 15.61 1.20
N PRO A 103 -2.10 16.77 1.87
CA PRO A 103 -0.96 17.59 2.26
C PRO A 103 0.02 16.88 3.20
N ILE A 104 -0.52 16.06 4.13
CA ILE A 104 0.30 15.28 5.07
C ILE A 104 1.01 14.15 4.33
N THR A 105 0.32 13.48 3.40
CA THR A 105 0.90 12.41 2.59
C THR A 105 2.03 12.93 1.71
N GLN A 106 1.80 14.03 0.98
CA GLN A 106 2.84 14.65 0.14
C GLN A 106 4.06 15.06 0.97
N LYS A 107 3.83 15.72 2.10
CA LYS A 107 4.90 16.10 3.02
C LYS A 107 5.70 14.89 3.51
N TRP A 108 5.03 13.78 3.83
CA TRP A 108 5.71 12.55 4.23
C TRP A 108 6.64 12.02 3.11
N PHE A 109 6.20 12.03 1.85
CA PHE A 109 7.03 11.64 0.70
C PHE A 109 8.27 12.54 0.58
N GLU A 110 8.09 13.86 0.70
CA GLU A 110 9.16 14.86 0.60
C GLU A 110 10.18 14.72 1.74
N GLU A 111 9.71 14.65 2.99
CA GLU A 111 10.57 14.52 4.17
C GLU A 111 11.36 13.20 4.19
N ASN A 112 10.76 12.12 3.73
CA ASN A 112 11.40 10.82 3.62
C ASN A 112 12.17 10.64 2.30
N GLN A 113 12.14 11.63 1.42
CA GLN A 113 12.80 11.60 0.12
C GLN A 113 12.39 10.35 -0.70
N VAL A 114 11.13 9.96 -0.65
CA VAL A 114 10.56 8.89 -1.48
C VAL A 114 10.18 9.52 -2.82
N PRO A 115 10.76 9.05 -3.95
CA PRO A 115 10.48 9.65 -5.24
C PRO A 115 9.04 9.35 -5.69
N PHE A 116 8.39 10.33 -6.31
CA PHE A 116 7.06 10.19 -6.91
C PHE A 116 6.92 11.06 -8.15
N HIS A 117 6.10 10.61 -9.11
CA HIS A 117 5.65 11.40 -10.25
C HIS A 117 4.20 11.84 -10.04
N HIS A 118 3.35 10.95 -9.51
CA HIS A 118 1.97 11.24 -9.18
C HIS A 118 1.57 10.62 -7.83
N ILE A 119 0.71 11.31 -7.07
CA ILE A 119 0.05 10.79 -5.88
C ILE A 119 -1.45 11.03 -6.09
N ASP A 120 -2.24 9.95 -6.10
CA ASP A 120 -3.69 9.97 -6.25
C ASP A 120 -4.33 9.29 -5.02
N LEU A 121 -4.90 10.11 -4.12
CA LEU A 121 -5.64 9.63 -2.94
C LEU A 121 -7.11 9.56 -3.34
N ILE A 122 -7.65 8.35 -3.39
CA ILE A 122 -8.98 8.11 -3.96
C ILE A 122 -10.09 7.96 -2.90
N GLY A 123 -9.74 7.89 -1.61
CA GLY A 123 -10.71 7.79 -0.51
C GLY A 123 -11.52 6.48 -0.51
N SER A 124 -11.07 5.48 -1.24
CA SER A 124 -11.74 4.19 -1.37
C SER A 124 -10.74 3.08 -1.67
N HIS A 125 -11.14 1.83 -1.37
CA HIS A 125 -10.29 0.67 -1.70
C HIS A 125 -10.39 0.24 -3.17
N ASP A 126 -11.38 0.71 -3.93
CA ASP A 126 -11.51 0.40 -5.36
C ASP A 126 -10.56 1.28 -6.19
N LYS A 127 -9.40 0.72 -6.51
CA LYS A 127 -8.34 1.38 -7.27
C LYS A 127 -8.46 1.22 -8.79
N LEU A 128 -9.46 0.47 -9.28
CA LEU A 128 -9.55 0.07 -10.69
C LEU A 128 -9.60 1.26 -11.63
N GLU A 129 -10.49 2.22 -11.38
CA GLU A 129 -10.67 3.39 -12.25
C GLU A 129 -9.44 4.32 -12.23
N ALA A 130 -8.80 4.48 -11.07
CA ALA A 130 -7.57 5.25 -10.96
C ALA A 130 -6.43 4.58 -11.74
N ALA A 131 -6.27 3.26 -11.63
CA ALA A 131 -5.26 2.51 -12.37
C ALA A 131 -5.49 2.58 -13.90
N LYS A 132 -6.76 2.50 -14.35
CA LYS A 132 -7.13 2.72 -15.76
C LYS A 132 -6.80 4.14 -16.23
N LYS A 133 -7.21 5.17 -15.48
CA LYS A 133 -6.96 6.58 -15.77
C LYS A 133 -5.47 6.85 -15.98
N HIS A 134 -4.63 6.29 -15.12
CA HIS A 134 -3.18 6.42 -15.21
C HIS A 134 -2.51 5.43 -16.17
N GLN A 135 -3.27 4.52 -16.78
CA GLN A 135 -2.77 3.50 -17.71
C GLN A 135 -1.63 2.67 -17.08
N VAL A 136 -1.85 2.22 -15.86
CA VAL A 136 -0.88 1.43 -15.09
C VAL A 136 -0.62 0.09 -15.79
N GLU A 137 0.65 -0.32 -15.88
CA GLU A 137 1.08 -1.54 -16.56
C GLU A 137 1.54 -2.64 -15.59
N VAL A 138 1.85 -2.28 -14.34
CA VAL A 138 2.08 -3.18 -13.22
C VAL A 138 1.63 -2.49 -11.94
N PHE A 139 1.05 -3.24 -10.99
CA PHE A 139 0.61 -2.69 -9.71
C PHE A 139 1.32 -3.37 -8.54
N PHE A 140 1.63 -2.60 -7.48
CA PHE A 140 2.24 -3.08 -6.24
C PHE A 140 1.24 -2.87 -5.11
N GLU A 141 0.90 -3.94 -4.39
CA GLU A 141 -0.23 -3.99 -3.46
C GLU A 141 0.06 -4.92 -2.28
N ASP A 142 -0.59 -4.72 -1.13
CA ASP A 142 -0.58 -5.62 0.02
C ASP A 142 -1.95 -6.24 0.30
N LYS A 143 -3.03 -5.67 -0.27
CA LYS A 143 -4.39 -6.15 -0.07
C LYS A 143 -4.80 -7.15 -1.14
N HIS A 144 -5.14 -8.39 -0.70
CA HIS A 144 -5.52 -9.50 -1.56
C HIS A 144 -6.61 -9.15 -2.59
N ASP A 145 -7.74 -8.60 -2.12
CA ASP A 145 -8.91 -8.37 -2.98
C ASP A 145 -8.62 -7.31 -4.06
N ASN A 146 -7.84 -6.28 -3.73
CA ASN A 146 -7.38 -5.29 -4.71
C ASN A 146 -6.44 -5.93 -5.73
N ALA A 147 -5.49 -6.76 -5.28
CA ALA A 147 -4.55 -7.41 -6.16
C ALA A 147 -5.25 -8.32 -7.18
N VAL A 148 -6.22 -9.10 -6.72
CA VAL A 148 -7.03 -9.98 -7.59
C VAL A 148 -7.86 -9.15 -8.57
N LEU A 149 -8.58 -8.13 -8.09
CA LEU A 149 -9.43 -7.27 -8.92
C LEU A 149 -8.61 -6.59 -10.03
N LEU A 150 -7.50 -5.95 -9.68
CA LEU A 150 -6.64 -5.27 -10.65
C LEU A 150 -6.05 -6.22 -11.69
N ALA A 151 -5.59 -7.40 -11.25
CA ALA A 151 -5.03 -8.41 -12.14
C ALA A 151 -6.07 -8.97 -13.11
N GLU A 152 -7.30 -9.22 -12.64
CA GLU A 152 -8.36 -9.79 -13.45
C GLU A 152 -8.99 -8.78 -14.41
N GLU A 153 -9.23 -7.54 -13.97
CA GLU A 153 -9.89 -6.52 -14.78
C GLU A 153 -8.96 -5.84 -15.79
N LEU A 154 -7.71 -5.54 -15.36
CA LEU A 154 -6.76 -4.83 -16.22
C LEU A 154 -5.86 -5.77 -17.02
N LYS A 155 -5.82 -7.07 -16.67
CA LYS A 155 -4.91 -8.05 -17.29
C LYS A 155 -3.44 -7.67 -17.17
N ILE A 156 -3.09 -6.97 -16.09
CA ILE A 156 -1.72 -6.57 -15.77
C ILE A 156 -1.15 -7.45 -14.65
N PRO A 157 0.17 -7.63 -14.56
CA PRO A 157 0.77 -8.25 -13.40
C PRO A 157 0.57 -7.38 -12.16
N VAL A 158 0.27 -8.02 -11.02
CA VAL A 158 0.22 -7.38 -9.72
C VAL A 158 1.22 -8.03 -8.79
N ILE A 159 2.11 -7.25 -8.23
CA ILE A 159 3.10 -7.68 -7.23
C ILE A 159 2.44 -7.53 -5.85
N LEU A 160 2.15 -8.65 -5.21
CA LEU A 160 1.48 -8.71 -3.90
C LEU A 160 2.52 -8.98 -2.81
N PHE A 161 2.75 -8.01 -1.92
CA PHE A 161 3.64 -8.18 -0.76
C PHE A 161 2.97 -9.10 0.27
N ASP A 162 3.66 -10.18 0.66
CA ASP A 162 3.12 -11.17 1.60
C ASP A 162 2.94 -10.55 2.99
N THR A 163 1.72 -10.67 3.51
CA THR A 163 1.33 -10.26 4.84
C THR A 163 0.40 -11.33 5.45
N PRO A 164 0.28 -11.44 6.77
CA PRO A 164 -0.60 -12.45 7.38
C PRO A 164 -2.05 -12.36 6.89
N TYR A 165 -2.55 -11.16 6.60
CA TYR A 165 -3.94 -10.92 6.19
C TYR A 165 -4.25 -11.14 4.70
N ASN A 166 -3.26 -11.48 3.87
CA ASN A 166 -3.49 -11.61 2.43
C ASN A 166 -3.17 -12.99 1.84
N ARG A 167 -2.95 -14.02 2.66
CA ARG A 167 -2.45 -15.35 2.25
C ARG A 167 -3.48 -16.27 1.58
N LYS A 168 -4.58 -15.72 1.08
CA LYS A 168 -5.54 -16.46 0.24
C LYS A 168 -4.92 -16.80 -1.12
N ALA A 169 -5.53 -17.78 -1.82
CA ALA A 169 -5.13 -18.12 -3.19
C ALA A 169 -5.29 -16.92 -4.14
N VAL A 170 -4.39 -16.80 -5.10
CA VAL A 170 -4.37 -15.72 -6.10
C VAL A 170 -4.25 -16.27 -7.51
N PRO A 171 -4.75 -15.55 -8.54
CA PRO A 171 -4.55 -15.94 -9.93
C PRO A 171 -3.08 -15.82 -10.36
N ASN A 172 -2.71 -16.49 -11.46
CA ASN A 172 -1.32 -16.53 -11.96
C ASN A 172 -0.75 -15.16 -12.35
N THR A 173 -1.59 -14.16 -12.58
CA THR A 173 -1.22 -12.78 -12.87
C THR A 173 -0.82 -11.99 -11.61
N VAL A 174 -1.08 -12.53 -10.42
CA VAL A 174 -0.62 -11.98 -9.15
C VAL A 174 0.63 -12.71 -8.71
N VAL A 175 1.70 -11.96 -8.53
CA VAL A 175 3.02 -12.46 -8.12
C VAL A 175 3.26 -12.10 -6.67
N ARG A 176 3.22 -13.09 -5.79
CA ARG A 176 3.48 -12.90 -4.36
C ARG A 176 4.98 -12.78 -4.11
N VAL A 177 5.36 -11.77 -3.34
CA VAL A 177 6.76 -11.49 -2.96
C VAL A 177 6.85 -11.23 -1.47
N ASN A 178 8.00 -11.53 -0.86
CA ASN A 178 8.21 -11.31 0.56
C ASN A 178 8.76 -9.90 0.87
N ASN A 179 9.34 -9.23 -0.11
CA ASN A 179 10.01 -7.95 0.10
C ASN A 179 10.28 -7.22 -1.23
N TRP A 180 10.75 -5.98 -1.11
CA TRP A 180 11.09 -5.13 -2.25
C TRP A 180 12.25 -5.66 -3.11
N LEU A 181 13.19 -6.45 -2.54
CA LEU A 181 14.27 -7.04 -3.34
C LEU A 181 13.73 -8.12 -4.29
N GLU A 182 12.78 -8.93 -3.84
CA GLU A 182 12.10 -9.91 -4.70
C GLU A 182 11.26 -9.22 -5.78
N ALA A 183 10.51 -8.16 -5.40
CA ALA A 183 9.77 -7.34 -6.36
C ALA A 183 10.71 -6.76 -7.44
N ASN A 184 11.82 -6.17 -7.04
CA ASN A 184 12.82 -5.62 -7.97
C ASN A 184 13.45 -6.70 -8.87
N LYS A 185 13.71 -7.89 -8.33
CA LYS A 185 14.22 -9.02 -9.13
C LYS A 185 13.22 -9.40 -10.20
N TRP A 186 11.93 -9.48 -9.87
CA TRP A 186 10.87 -9.80 -10.82
C TRP A 186 10.74 -8.72 -11.90
N ILE A 187 10.74 -7.44 -11.51
CA ILE A 187 10.67 -6.31 -12.47
C ILE A 187 11.83 -6.36 -13.48
N LYS A 188 13.07 -6.59 -13.03
CA LYS A 188 14.23 -6.68 -13.92
C LYS A 188 14.16 -7.82 -14.94
N GLN A 189 13.31 -8.82 -14.70
CA GLN A 189 13.14 -9.95 -15.62
C GLN A 189 12.02 -9.74 -16.63
N HIS A 190 11.08 -8.80 -16.37
CA HIS A 190 9.86 -8.65 -17.15
C HIS A 190 9.67 -7.26 -17.77
N PHE A 191 10.41 -6.24 -17.29
CA PHE A 191 10.38 -4.84 -17.70
C PHE A 191 11.79 -4.30 -17.97
#